data_68f56cb1ad91422a59b1b86b6e65d712
#
_entry.id   68f56cb1ad91422a59b1b86b6e65d712
#
_cell.length_a   1.000
_cell.length_b   1.000
_cell.length_c   1.000
_cell.angle_alpha   90.00
_cell.angle_beta   90.00
_cell.angle_gamma   90.00
#
_symmetry.space_group_name_H-M   'P 1'
#
loop_
_entity.id
_entity.type
_entity.pdbx_description
1 polymer ?
#
loop_
_entity_poly.entity_id
_entity_poly.type
_entity_poly.pdbx_seq_one_letter_code
_entity_poly.pdbx_strand_id
1 'polypeptide(L)'
;VTQRVRRGDSAFVHIEDVQDLVEEELGRQGQYEVMRAYMSYRIQRAEVRKIHQAEATEDPNQDSMVVVTRADGQSDFWDGTELKRRIQFGMIGLDLCLSEEEIEFELRRSVGAEISEGELQRTIILNAKSLIERDADFAKFAARILLSYIYEEVLDWSIQRDGVAALK
;
A
#
# COMPACT_ATOMS: atom_id res chain seq x y z
N VAL A 1 8.51 -17.89 -11.65
CA VAL A 1 9.47 -17.31 -10.69
C VAL A 1 9.78 -18.32 -9.59
N THR A 2 8.82 -18.79 -8.81
CA THR A 2 9.03 -19.69 -7.65
C THR A 2 9.77 -20.98 -8.01
N GLN A 3 9.51 -21.58 -9.18
CA GLN A 3 10.22 -22.78 -9.63
C GLN A 3 11.69 -22.52 -10.04
N ARG A 4 11.99 -21.33 -10.55
CA ARG A 4 13.37 -20.93 -10.92
C ARG A 4 14.20 -20.60 -9.70
N VAL A 5 13.62 -19.90 -8.70
CA VAL A 5 14.28 -19.60 -7.43
C VAL A 5 14.65 -20.88 -6.68
N ARG A 6 13.79 -21.92 -6.71
CA ARG A 6 14.06 -23.23 -6.08
C ARG A 6 15.16 -24.04 -6.77
N ARG A 7 15.56 -23.70 -7.99
CA ARG A 7 16.63 -24.39 -8.72
C ARG A 7 18.01 -23.77 -8.51
N GLY A 8 18.11 -22.62 -7.86
CA GLY A 8 19.37 -22.02 -7.44
C GLY A 8 19.98 -22.80 -6.28
N ASP A 9 21.26 -23.17 -6.40
CA ASP A 9 22.01 -23.98 -5.43
C ASP A 9 22.48 -23.15 -4.20
N SER A 10 21.94 -21.94 -4.03
CA SER A 10 22.28 -21.02 -2.93
C SER A 10 21.23 -21.09 -1.83
N ALA A 11 21.69 -21.24 -0.58
CA ALA A 11 20.83 -21.23 0.62
C ALA A 11 20.17 -19.85 0.87
N PHE A 12 20.64 -18.79 0.21
CA PHE A 12 20.13 -17.44 0.29
C PHE A 12 19.95 -16.88 -1.11
N VAL A 13 18.77 -16.39 -1.44
CA VAL A 13 18.47 -15.69 -2.70
C VAL A 13 18.38 -14.22 -2.39
N HIS A 14 19.18 -13.40 -3.06
CA HIS A 14 19.10 -11.96 -2.94
C HIS A 14 17.77 -11.46 -3.50
N ILE A 15 17.15 -10.48 -2.83
CA ILE A 15 15.87 -9.93 -3.26
C ILE A 15 15.93 -9.31 -4.66
N GLU A 16 17.08 -8.76 -5.02
CA GLU A 16 17.34 -8.20 -6.36
C GLU A 16 17.30 -9.27 -7.44
N ASP A 17 17.85 -10.46 -7.17
CA ASP A 17 17.81 -11.60 -8.10
C ASP A 17 16.35 -12.06 -8.34
N VAL A 18 15.51 -12.01 -7.31
CA VAL A 18 14.08 -12.33 -7.43
C VAL A 18 13.37 -11.27 -8.26
N GLN A 19 13.69 -10.01 -8.06
CA GLN A 19 13.10 -8.89 -8.80
C GLN A 19 13.47 -8.97 -10.29
N ASP A 20 14.71 -9.28 -10.62
CA ASP A 20 15.17 -9.45 -12.00
C ASP A 20 14.49 -10.65 -12.69
N LEU A 21 14.28 -11.74 -11.93
CA LEU A 21 13.52 -12.89 -12.43
C LEU A 21 12.05 -12.58 -12.68
N VAL A 22 11.45 -11.69 -11.89
CA VAL A 22 10.07 -11.21 -12.12
C VAL A 22 10.00 -10.41 -13.41
N GLU A 23 10.92 -9.48 -13.63
CA GLU A 23 10.98 -8.67 -14.86
C GLU A 23 11.15 -9.56 -16.11
N GLU A 24 12.08 -10.51 -16.04
CA GLU A 24 12.31 -11.46 -17.13
C GLU A 24 11.04 -12.30 -17.44
N GLU A 25 10.37 -12.77 -16.39
CA GLU A 25 9.19 -13.63 -16.56
C GLU A 25 8.00 -12.85 -17.12
N LEU A 26 7.77 -11.61 -16.65
CA LEU A 26 6.74 -10.71 -17.17
C LEU A 26 7.00 -10.38 -18.66
N GLY A 27 8.25 -10.10 -19.02
CA GLY A 27 8.64 -9.87 -20.41
C GLY A 27 8.41 -11.12 -21.28
N ARG A 28 8.73 -12.32 -20.77
CA ARG A 28 8.54 -13.58 -21.47
C ARG A 28 7.06 -13.93 -21.68
N GLN A 29 6.20 -13.55 -20.75
CA GLN A 29 4.75 -13.74 -20.86
C GLN A 29 4.05 -12.66 -21.70
N GLY A 30 4.80 -11.67 -22.20
CA GLY A 30 4.24 -10.59 -23.00
C GLY A 30 3.45 -9.55 -22.21
N GLN A 31 3.57 -9.57 -20.86
CA GLN A 31 2.89 -8.65 -19.95
C GLN A 31 3.66 -7.31 -19.84
N TYR A 32 3.86 -6.65 -20.97
CA TYR A 32 4.74 -5.47 -21.05
C TYR A 32 4.23 -4.26 -20.25
N GLU A 33 2.93 -4.09 -20.13
CA GLU A 33 2.37 -2.99 -19.31
C GLU A 33 2.63 -3.20 -17.83
N VAL A 34 2.39 -4.43 -17.35
CA VAL A 34 2.67 -4.81 -15.96
C VAL A 34 4.16 -4.74 -15.67
N MET A 35 5.00 -5.22 -16.59
CA MET A 35 6.46 -5.12 -16.47
C MET A 35 6.90 -3.66 -16.35
N ARG A 36 6.37 -2.77 -17.16
CA ARG A 36 6.70 -1.34 -17.15
C ARG A 36 6.28 -0.66 -15.85
N ALA A 37 5.08 -0.96 -15.36
CA ALA A 37 4.60 -0.47 -14.06
C ALA A 37 5.48 -0.98 -12.92
N TYR A 38 5.87 -2.26 -12.95
CA TYR A 38 6.78 -2.87 -11.98
C TYR A 38 8.16 -2.20 -11.96
N MET A 39 8.77 -1.97 -13.13
CA MET A 39 10.06 -1.28 -13.24
C MET A 39 9.99 0.15 -12.71
N SER A 40 8.93 0.89 -13.06
CA SER A 40 8.72 2.26 -12.56
C SER A 40 8.58 2.29 -11.04
N TYR A 41 7.83 1.36 -10.46
CA TYR A 41 7.69 1.22 -9.02
C TYR A 41 9.05 0.89 -8.35
N ARG A 42 9.82 -0.04 -8.92
CA ARG A 42 11.15 -0.42 -8.42
C ARG A 42 12.11 0.77 -8.36
N ILE A 43 12.14 1.58 -9.43
CA ILE A 43 12.97 2.79 -9.50
C ILE A 43 12.53 3.80 -8.43
N GLN A 44 11.24 4.06 -8.33
CA GLN A 44 10.68 5.01 -7.38
C GLN A 44 10.96 4.59 -5.93
N ARG A 45 10.85 3.30 -5.61
CA ARG A 45 11.19 2.75 -4.30
C ARG A 45 12.69 2.78 -4.01
N ALA A 46 13.55 2.59 -5.02
CA ALA A 46 14.99 2.71 -4.84
C ALA A 46 15.41 4.16 -4.51
N GLU A 47 14.75 5.15 -5.09
CA GLU A 47 14.98 6.57 -4.75
C GLU A 47 14.49 6.89 -3.34
N VAL A 48 13.29 6.46 -2.96
CA VAL A 48 12.75 6.62 -1.61
C VAL A 48 13.66 5.96 -0.58
N ARG A 49 14.16 4.74 -0.85
CA ARG A 49 15.15 4.08 0.03
C ARG A 49 16.43 4.87 0.22
N LYS A 50 16.96 5.50 -0.83
CA LYS A 50 18.16 6.35 -0.73
C LYS A 50 17.94 7.57 0.15
N ILE A 51 16.75 8.15 0.11
CA ILE A 51 16.38 9.29 0.96
C ILE A 51 16.24 8.83 2.42
N HIS A 52 15.56 7.71 2.68
CA HIS A 52 15.36 7.19 4.03
C HIS A 52 16.61 6.52 4.64
N GLN A 53 17.54 5.97 3.84
CA GLN A 53 18.84 5.48 4.34
C GLN A 53 19.72 6.59 4.93
N ALA A 54 19.47 7.84 4.58
CA ALA A 54 20.11 8.98 5.20
C ALA A 54 19.52 9.34 6.58
N GLU A 55 18.34 8.81 6.93
CA GLU A 55 17.57 9.11 8.16
C GLU A 55 17.25 7.86 9.02
N ALA A 56 17.89 6.73 8.76
CA ALA A 56 17.43 5.40 9.08
C ALA A 56 17.26 5.01 10.54
N THR A 57 16.11 4.39 10.79
CA THR A 57 16.01 3.16 11.59
C THR A 57 15.25 2.11 10.77
N GLU A 58 15.84 0.90 10.65
CA GLU A 58 15.36 -0.19 9.83
C GLU A 58 13.97 -0.67 10.26
N ASP A 59 12.98 -0.52 9.36
CA ASP A 59 11.68 -1.16 9.52
C ASP A 59 11.49 -2.18 8.37
N PRO A 60 11.52 -3.49 8.65
CA PRO A 60 11.50 -4.54 7.63
C PRO A 60 10.19 -4.64 6.85
N ASN A 61 9.15 -3.87 7.22
CA ASN A 61 7.80 -4.00 6.65
C ASN A 61 7.43 -2.89 5.63
N GLN A 62 8.28 -1.85 5.47
CA GLN A 62 8.00 -0.75 4.53
C GLN A 62 8.19 -1.12 3.05
N ASP A 63 8.88 -2.21 2.76
CA ASP A 63 9.32 -2.57 1.40
C ASP A 63 8.55 -3.75 0.78
N SER A 64 7.53 -4.27 1.44
CA SER A 64 6.75 -5.36 0.85
C SER A 64 5.83 -4.81 -0.25
N MET A 65 6.08 -5.25 -1.49
CA MET A 65 5.16 -5.03 -2.60
C MET A 65 3.84 -5.72 -2.32
N VAL A 66 2.76 -4.97 -2.39
CA VAL A 66 1.40 -5.50 -2.27
C VAL A 66 0.76 -5.56 -3.65
N VAL A 67 0.27 -6.72 -4.02
CA VAL A 67 -0.52 -6.93 -5.23
C VAL A 67 -1.98 -6.95 -4.84
N VAL A 68 -2.76 -6.04 -5.42
CA VAL A 68 -4.20 -5.95 -5.18
C VAL A 68 -4.94 -6.50 -6.39
N THR A 69 -5.81 -7.48 -6.15
CA THR A 69 -6.68 -8.06 -7.18
C THR A 69 -8.06 -7.41 -7.10
N ARG A 70 -8.48 -6.81 -8.20
CA ARG A 70 -9.81 -6.19 -8.36
C ARG A 70 -10.90 -7.23 -8.61
N ALA A 71 -12.16 -6.80 -8.49
CA ALA A 71 -13.32 -7.65 -8.74
C ALA A 71 -13.41 -8.20 -10.18
N ASP A 72 -12.80 -7.52 -11.16
CA ASP A 72 -12.72 -7.94 -12.56
C ASP A 72 -11.60 -8.98 -12.82
N GLY A 73 -10.84 -9.35 -11.78
CA GLY A 73 -9.72 -10.28 -11.86
C GLY A 73 -8.40 -9.64 -12.33
N GLN A 74 -8.36 -8.34 -12.56
CA GLN A 74 -7.12 -7.62 -12.82
C GLN A 74 -6.33 -7.44 -11.52
N SER A 75 -5.01 -7.54 -11.61
CA SER A 75 -4.11 -7.36 -10.48
C SER A 75 -3.17 -6.20 -10.75
N ASP A 76 -3.11 -5.26 -9.82
CA ASP A 76 -2.26 -4.09 -9.87
C ASP A 76 -1.37 -4.02 -8.63
N PHE A 77 -0.24 -3.32 -8.77
CA PHE A 77 0.61 -3.01 -7.62
C PHE A 77 0.04 -1.84 -6.82
N TRP A 78 -0.12 -2.05 -5.53
CA TRP A 78 -0.57 -1.03 -4.62
C TRP A 78 0.62 -0.26 -4.03
N ASP A 79 0.74 1.02 -4.34
CA ASP A 79 1.80 1.91 -3.89
C ASP A 79 1.50 2.61 -2.55
N GLY A 80 0.28 2.49 -2.05
CA GLY A 80 -0.17 3.14 -0.82
C GLY A 80 -0.49 4.63 -0.96
N THR A 81 -0.34 5.23 -2.14
CA THR A 81 -0.64 6.67 -2.35
C THR A 81 -2.08 7.01 -1.98
N GLU A 82 -3.01 6.13 -2.33
CA GLU A 82 -4.41 6.28 -1.96
C GLU A 82 -4.60 6.27 -0.44
N LEU A 83 -3.94 5.35 0.26
CA LEU A 83 -4.00 5.26 1.72
C LEU A 83 -3.50 6.55 2.37
N LYS A 84 -2.40 7.11 1.91
CA LYS A 84 -1.90 8.41 2.43
C LYS A 84 -2.94 9.52 2.32
N ARG A 85 -3.60 9.63 1.17
CA ARG A 85 -4.67 10.63 0.99
C ARG A 85 -5.85 10.38 1.92
N ARG A 86 -6.22 9.11 2.17
CA ARG A 86 -7.27 8.76 3.14
C ARG A 86 -6.86 9.11 4.57
N ILE A 87 -5.59 8.88 4.94
CA ILE A 87 -5.05 9.27 6.25
C ILE A 87 -5.14 10.78 6.42
N GLN A 88 -4.66 11.55 5.45
CA GLN A 88 -4.73 13.01 5.47
C GLN A 88 -6.17 13.52 5.61
N PHE A 89 -7.11 12.92 4.86
CA PHE A 89 -8.53 13.20 5.03
C PHE A 89 -9.04 12.88 6.43
N GLY A 90 -8.66 11.72 6.96
CA GLY A 90 -9.04 11.28 8.31
C GLY A 90 -8.53 12.21 9.41
N MET A 91 -7.35 12.77 9.25
CA MET A 91 -6.66 13.63 10.23
C MET A 91 -7.16 15.07 10.26
N ILE A 92 -7.92 15.56 9.26
CA ILE A 92 -8.33 16.96 9.17
C ILE A 92 -8.94 17.46 10.47
N GLY A 93 -8.29 18.46 11.11
CA GLY A 93 -8.76 19.10 12.35
C GLY A 93 -8.79 18.17 13.57
N LEU A 94 -8.04 17.08 13.55
CA LEU A 94 -7.78 16.22 14.71
C LEU A 94 -6.34 16.44 15.18
N ASP A 95 -6.14 16.40 16.48
CA ASP A 95 -4.83 16.39 17.14
C ASP A 95 -4.59 14.99 17.67
N LEU A 96 -4.02 14.13 16.82
CA LEU A 96 -3.81 12.72 17.13
C LEU A 96 -2.43 12.50 17.75
N CYS A 97 -2.32 11.52 18.63
CA CYS A 97 -1.08 11.18 19.32
C CYS A 97 -0.04 10.46 18.43
N LEU A 98 -0.38 10.12 17.18
CA LEU A 98 0.50 9.50 16.20
C LEU A 98 0.69 10.40 14.98
N SER A 99 1.89 10.38 14.41
CA SER A 99 2.20 11.04 13.13
C SER A 99 1.53 10.34 11.95
N GLU A 100 1.50 11.01 10.79
CA GLU A 100 0.97 10.43 9.54
C GLU A 100 1.68 9.11 9.18
N GLU A 101 3.00 9.08 9.32
CA GLU A 101 3.85 7.91 9.03
C GLU A 101 3.56 6.74 9.98
N GLU A 102 3.41 7.02 11.29
CA GLU A 102 3.07 6.00 12.28
C GLU A 102 1.67 5.43 12.04
N ILE A 103 0.71 6.27 11.66
CA ILE A 103 -0.64 5.83 11.29
C ILE A 103 -0.57 4.99 10.02
N GLU A 104 0.15 5.41 8.98
CA GLU A 104 0.33 4.61 7.76
C GLU A 104 0.89 3.23 8.08
N PHE A 105 1.94 3.18 8.90
CA PHE A 105 2.55 1.93 9.34
C PHE A 105 1.53 1.01 10.03
N GLU A 106 0.79 1.52 10.99
CA GLU A 106 -0.21 0.73 11.71
C GLU A 106 -1.35 0.25 10.80
N LEU A 107 -1.78 1.06 9.83
CA LEU A 107 -2.81 0.67 8.88
C LEU A 107 -2.33 -0.41 7.89
N ARG A 108 -1.05 -0.40 7.53
CA ARG A 108 -0.43 -1.38 6.62
C ARG A 108 -0.01 -2.68 7.29
N ARG A 109 0.15 -2.70 8.61
CA ARG A 109 0.77 -3.79 9.37
C ARG A 109 0.23 -5.19 9.06
N SER A 110 -1.06 -5.31 8.75
CA SER A 110 -1.72 -6.59 8.49
C SER A 110 -2.01 -6.83 7.01
N VAL A 111 -1.53 -5.96 6.11
CA VAL A 111 -1.74 -6.11 4.68
C VAL A 111 -0.78 -7.16 4.14
N GLY A 112 -1.32 -8.23 3.55
CA GLY A 112 -0.53 -9.29 2.94
C GLY A 112 0.07 -8.87 1.60
N ALA A 113 1.05 -9.64 1.12
CA ALA A 113 1.70 -9.40 -0.18
C ALA A 113 0.73 -9.54 -1.38
N GLU A 114 -0.29 -10.38 -1.24
CA GLU A 114 -1.38 -10.54 -2.21
C GLU A 114 -2.70 -10.40 -1.44
N ILE A 115 -3.57 -9.52 -1.92
CA ILE A 115 -4.85 -9.24 -1.24
C ILE A 115 -5.89 -8.81 -2.27
N SER A 116 -7.16 -9.15 -2.06
CA SER A 116 -8.24 -8.56 -2.86
C SER A 116 -8.53 -7.12 -2.42
N GLU A 117 -9.05 -6.30 -3.34
CA GLU A 117 -9.42 -4.92 -3.07
C GLU A 117 -10.38 -4.80 -1.87
N GLY A 118 -11.38 -5.68 -1.80
CA GLY A 118 -12.33 -5.69 -0.69
C GLY A 118 -11.72 -6.11 0.65
N GLU A 119 -10.72 -7.01 0.64
CA GLU A 119 -9.99 -7.40 1.85
C GLU A 119 -9.02 -6.31 2.30
N LEU A 120 -8.35 -5.64 1.36
CA LEU A 120 -7.50 -4.49 1.65
C LEU A 120 -8.30 -3.40 2.36
N GLN A 121 -9.45 -3.03 1.80
CA GLN A 121 -10.37 -2.05 2.38
C GLN A 121 -10.78 -2.44 3.80
N ARG A 122 -11.21 -3.69 4.01
CA ARG A 122 -11.60 -4.19 5.34
C ARG A 122 -10.44 -4.15 6.33
N THR A 123 -9.25 -4.55 5.90
CA THR A 123 -8.04 -4.56 6.72
C THR A 123 -7.69 -3.15 7.19
N ILE A 124 -7.70 -2.18 6.27
CA ILE A 124 -7.45 -0.77 6.61
C ILE A 124 -8.48 -0.24 7.61
N ILE A 125 -9.77 -0.52 7.41
CA ILE A 125 -10.85 -0.09 8.32
C ILE A 125 -10.68 -0.72 9.72
N LEU A 126 -10.36 -2.01 9.79
CA LEU A 126 -10.16 -2.72 11.06
C LEU A 126 -8.92 -2.21 11.80
N ASN A 127 -7.83 -1.96 11.09
CA ASN A 127 -6.62 -1.40 11.68
C ASN A 127 -6.86 0.05 12.17
N ALA A 128 -7.57 0.88 11.40
CA ALA A 128 -7.97 2.22 11.86
C ALA A 128 -8.84 2.16 13.13
N LYS A 129 -9.75 1.19 13.21
CA LYS A 129 -10.57 0.97 14.40
C LYS A 129 -9.73 0.54 15.63
N SER A 130 -8.69 -0.26 15.45
CA SER A 130 -7.83 -0.70 16.56
C SER A 130 -7.07 0.45 17.21
N LEU A 131 -6.81 1.53 16.47
CA LEU A 131 -6.14 2.72 17.01
C LEU A 131 -6.97 3.46 18.07
N ILE A 132 -8.28 3.23 18.14
CA ILE A 132 -9.18 3.80 19.18
C ILE A 132 -8.72 3.42 20.60
N GLU A 133 -8.05 2.28 20.74
CA GLU A 133 -7.50 1.84 22.04
C GLU A 133 -6.33 2.72 22.53
N ARG A 134 -5.66 3.43 21.61
CA ARG A 134 -4.56 4.33 21.94
C ARG A 134 -5.04 5.72 22.30
N ASP A 135 -6.03 6.24 21.58
CA ASP A 135 -6.61 7.57 21.78
C ASP A 135 -8.05 7.59 21.25
N ALA A 136 -8.97 8.18 22.04
CA ALA A 136 -10.40 8.26 21.71
C ALA A 136 -10.68 9.05 20.42
N ASP A 137 -9.83 10.04 20.05
CA ASP A 137 -10.00 10.81 18.82
C ASP A 137 -9.77 9.98 17.55
N PHE A 138 -9.12 8.82 17.66
CA PHE A 138 -9.09 7.84 16.56
C PHE A 138 -10.48 7.29 16.21
N ALA A 139 -11.49 7.43 17.07
CA ALA A 139 -12.87 7.09 16.68
C ALA A 139 -13.37 7.96 15.53
N LYS A 140 -13.06 9.27 15.54
CA LYS A 140 -13.41 10.19 14.45
C LYS A 140 -12.57 9.91 13.21
N PHE A 141 -11.28 9.63 13.40
CA PHE A 141 -10.38 9.23 12.32
C PHE A 141 -10.89 7.97 11.62
N ALA A 142 -11.15 6.88 12.34
CA ALA A 142 -11.64 5.61 11.79
C ALA A 142 -12.99 5.78 11.08
N ALA A 143 -13.90 6.59 11.62
CA ALA A 143 -15.17 6.91 10.98
C ALA A 143 -14.97 7.63 9.63
N ARG A 144 -14.01 8.55 9.52
CA ARG A 144 -13.71 9.25 8.28
C ARG A 144 -13.05 8.33 7.24
N ILE A 145 -12.16 7.42 7.67
CA ILE A 145 -11.62 6.38 6.80
C ILE A 145 -12.76 5.55 6.19
N LEU A 146 -13.68 5.06 7.02
CA LEU A 146 -14.85 4.33 6.55
C LEU A 146 -15.71 5.17 5.59
N LEU A 147 -16.00 6.43 5.93
CA LEU A 147 -16.77 7.33 5.10
C LEU A 147 -16.12 7.57 3.72
N SER A 148 -14.81 7.63 3.64
CA SER A 148 -14.13 7.81 2.36
C SER A 148 -14.41 6.66 1.37
N TYR A 149 -14.53 5.44 1.85
CA TYR A 149 -14.92 4.29 1.03
C TYR A 149 -16.40 4.31 0.67
N ILE A 150 -17.28 4.68 1.61
CA ILE A 150 -18.72 4.82 1.34
C ILE A 150 -18.97 5.91 0.28
N TYR A 151 -18.24 7.01 0.31
CA TYR A 151 -18.38 8.07 -0.70
C TYR A 151 -17.93 7.59 -2.08
N GLU A 152 -16.91 6.77 -2.19
CA GLU A 152 -16.52 6.16 -3.46
C GLU A 152 -17.61 5.25 -4.01
N GLU A 153 -18.16 4.39 -3.16
CA GLU A 153 -19.19 3.44 -3.57
C GLU A 153 -20.53 4.10 -3.95
N VAL A 154 -20.93 5.13 -3.18
CA VAL A 154 -22.27 5.72 -3.31
C VAL A 154 -22.31 6.95 -4.21
N LEU A 155 -21.24 7.76 -4.21
CA LEU A 155 -21.23 9.06 -4.87
C LEU A 155 -20.33 9.09 -6.13
N ASP A 156 -19.73 7.96 -6.50
CA ASP A 156 -18.69 7.92 -7.55
C ASP A 156 -17.57 8.97 -7.32
N TRP A 157 -17.34 9.29 -6.04
CA TRP A 157 -16.27 10.19 -5.63
C TRP A 157 -14.99 9.40 -5.40
N SER A 158 -13.88 9.89 -5.90
CA SER A 158 -12.57 9.26 -5.64
C SER A 158 -11.64 10.21 -4.90
N ILE A 159 -11.04 9.75 -3.80
CA ILE A 159 -10.08 10.55 -3.06
C ILE A 159 -8.84 10.88 -3.90
N GLN A 160 -8.51 10.03 -4.87
CA GLN A 160 -7.40 10.26 -5.79
C GLN A 160 -7.74 11.30 -6.85
N ARG A 161 -8.93 11.19 -7.46
CA ARG A 161 -9.39 12.02 -8.58
C ARG A 161 -9.89 13.38 -8.11
N ASP A 162 -10.76 13.38 -7.12
CA ASP A 162 -11.58 14.54 -6.76
C ASP A 162 -11.04 15.26 -5.51
N GLY A 163 -10.31 14.52 -4.64
CA GLY A 163 -9.77 15.05 -3.40
C GLY A 163 -10.84 15.54 -2.41
N VAL A 164 -10.38 16.14 -1.32
CA VAL A 164 -11.26 16.63 -0.24
C VAL A 164 -12.08 17.87 -0.66
N ALA A 165 -11.59 18.64 -1.63
CA ALA A 165 -12.24 19.89 -2.06
C ALA A 165 -13.61 19.68 -2.71
N ALA A 166 -13.86 18.51 -3.29
CA ALA A 166 -15.14 18.17 -3.91
C ALA A 166 -16.25 17.80 -2.91
N LEU A 167 -15.93 17.66 -1.63
CA LEU A 167 -16.89 17.35 -0.56
C LEU A 167 -17.46 18.60 0.15
N LYS A 168 -17.33 19.78 -0.46
CA LYS A 168 -17.87 21.04 0.07
C LYS A 168 -19.33 21.26 -0.33
#